data_f4ff498b933577ce27a9f53d4e596970
#
_entry.id   f4ff498b933577ce27a9f53d4e596970
#
_cell.length_a   1.000
_cell.length_b   1.000
_cell.length_c   1.000
_cell.angle_alpha   90.00
_cell.angle_beta   90.00
_cell.angle_gamma   90.00
#
_symmetry.space_group_name_H-M   'P 1'
#
loop_
_entity.id
_entity.type
_entity.pdbx_description
1 polymer ?
#
loop_
_entity_poly.entity_id
_entity_poly.type
_entity_poly.pdbx_seq_one_letter_code
_entity_poly.pdbx_strand_id
1 'polypeptide(L)'
;MNNSTINQQDLGTQIEEMVKNFVQEKLEMIMREEIQNFLHNEQEEGQNSRNGYYQRILDTKYGRIDDLTVPRDRNGDFHTALFAPYQRRDGWLEEAILNLYQNGVSTRQIGKFVQRMLDGNGYSAATVSNITEKIREDIDEWQNRPLESDYLALYLDGLYFSVRRGTVEKEAIYIVLG
;
A
#
# COMPACT_ATOMS: atom_id res chain seq x y z
N MET A 1 -25.55 32.11 27.31
CA MET A 1 -25.81 31.12 26.24
C MET A 1 -24.49 30.95 25.49
N ASN A 2 -23.71 29.94 25.84
CA ASN A 2 -22.45 29.64 25.16
C ASN A 2 -22.77 28.84 23.89
N ASN A 3 -22.74 29.51 22.74
CA ASN A 3 -22.68 28.79 21.45
C ASN A 3 -21.27 28.25 21.28
N SER A 4 -21.11 26.96 21.61
CA SER A 4 -19.93 26.17 21.22
C SER A 4 -20.01 25.99 19.73
N THR A 5 -19.36 26.86 18.99
CA THR A 5 -19.12 26.68 17.56
C THR A 5 -18.18 25.46 17.45
N ILE A 6 -18.74 24.28 17.16
CA ILE A 6 -17.95 23.10 16.84
C ILE A 6 -17.14 23.48 15.60
N ASN A 7 -15.83 23.54 15.75
CA ASN A 7 -14.93 23.87 14.67
C ASN A 7 -14.98 22.73 13.65
N GLN A 8 -15.23 23.01 12.36
CA GLN A 8 -15.31 21.98 11.31
C GLN A 8 -14.07 21.10 11.24
N GLN A 9 -12.91 21.65 11.61
CA GLN A 9 -11.66 20.91 11.71
C GLN A 9 -11.68 19.87 12.83
N ASP A 10 -12.27 20.19 13.97
CA ASP A 10 -12.39 19.31 15.13
C ASP A 10 -13.35 18.14 14.85
N LEU A 11 -14.44 18.41 14.12
CA LEU A 11 -15.39 17.38 13.69
C LEU A 11 -14.76 16.41 12.69
N GLY A 12 -13.94 16.89 11.76
CA GLY A 12 -13.22 16.04 10.80
C GLY A 12 -12.29 15.06 11.50
N THR A 13 -11.47 15.55 12.41
CA THR A 13 -10.54 14.71 13.20
C THR A 13 -11.28 13.68 14.05
N GLN A 14 -12.40 14.06 14.67
CA GLN A 14 -13.22 13.13 15.44
C GLN A 14 -13.81 12.01 14.56
N ILE A 15 -14.26 12.33 13.36
CA ILE A 15 -14.76 11.32 12.40
C ILE A 15 -13.64 10.38 11.96
N GLU A 16 -12.45 10.91 11.66
CA GLU A 16 -11.27 10.09 11.28
C GLU A 16 -10.88 9.12 12.41
N GLU A 17 -10.83 9.60 13.65
CA GLU A 17 -10.57 8.75 14.80
C GLU A 17 -11.64 7.67 15.01
N MET A 18 -12.91 8.01 14.86
CA MET A 18 -14.00 7.05 14.95
C MET A 18 -13.90 5.95 13.88
N VAL A 19 -13.57 6.33 12.63
CA VAL A 19 -13.41 5.37 11.54
C VAL A 19 -12.20 4.48 11.80
N LYS A 20 -11.07 5.05 12.22
CA LYS A 20 -9.86 4.29 12.57
C LYS A 20 -10.13 3.27 13.68
N ASN A 21 -10.78 3.69 14.76
CA ASN A 21 -11.11 2.82 15.88
C ASN A 21 -12.09 1.71 15.47
N PHE A 22 -13.08 2.03 14.64
CA PHE A 22 -14.00 1.04 14.09
C PHE A 22 -13.27 0.00 13.23
N VAL A 23 -12.35 0.44 12.36
CA VAL A 23 -11.55 -0.47 11.51
C VAL A 23 -10.68 -1.38 12.38
N GLN A 24 -9.99 -0.83 13.38
CA GLN A 24 -9.18 -1.60 14.33
C GLN A 24 -10.02 -2.67 15.03
N GLU A 25 -11.17 -2.29 15.60
CA GLU A 25 -12.08 -3.22 16.28
C GLU A 25 -12.53 -4.37 15.35
N LYS A 26 -12.86 -4.05 14.09
CA LYS A 26 -13.30 -5.07 13.13
C LYS A 26 -12.17 -6.01 12.70
N LEU A 27 -10.97 -5.49 12.47
CA LEU A 27 -9.79 -6.32 12.18
C LEU A 27 -9.49 -7.28 13.34
N GLU A 28 -9.49 -6.77 14.56
CA GLU A 28 -9.26 -7.60 15.75
C GLU A 28 -10.35 -8.67 15.97
N MET A 29 -11.60 -8.33 15.67
CA MET A 29 -12.72 -9.27 15.75
C MET A 29 -12.54 -10.41 14.73
N ILE A 30 -12.24 -10.08 13.47
CA ILE A 30 -12.02 -11.09 12.42
C ILE A 30 -10.85 -12.00 12.80
N MET A 31 -9.73 -11.44 13.22
CA MET A 31 -8.56 -12.24 13.62
C MET A 31 -8.86 -13.17 14.83
N ARG A 32 -9.73 -12.75 15.74
CA ARG A 32 -10.18 -13.64 16.84
C ARG A 32 -11.03 -14.80 16.35
N GLU A 33 -11.85 -14.59 15.34
CA GLU A 33 -12.62 -15.66 14.71
C GLU A 33 -11.72 -16.59 13.88
N GLU A 34 -10.77 -16.03 13.12
CA GLU A 34 -9.80 -16.81 12.34
C GLU A 34 -9.01 -17.78 13.23
N ILE A 35 -8.44 -17.31 14.37
CA ILE A 35 -7.68 -18.20 15.25
C ILE A 35 -8.57 -19.23 15.95
N GLN A 36 -9.83 -18.91 16.22
CA GLN A 36 -10.76 -19.90 16.78
C GLN A 36 -11.02 -21.03 15.79
N ASN A 37 -11.29 -20.67 14.53
CA ASN A 37 -11.53 -21.64 13.46
C ASN A 37 -10.27 -22.48 13.18
N PHE A 38 -9.10 -21.83 13.13
CA PHE A 38 -7.82 -22.49 12.97
C PHE A 38 -7.59 -23.55 14.05
N LEU A 39 -7.69 -23.17 15.32
CA LEU A 39 -7.49 -24.10 16.44
C LEU A 39 -8.56 -25.19 16.51
N HIS A 40 -9.79 -24.92 16.07
CA HIS A 40 -10.84 -25.92 16.02
C HIS A 40 -10.54 -27.00 14.99
N ASN A 41 -10.03 -26.62 13.83
CA ASN A 41 -9.66 -27.55 12.78
C ASN A 41 -8.41 -28.38 13.14
N GLU A 42 -7.49 -27.82 13.93
CA GLU A 42 -6.29 -28.53 14.41
C GLU A 42 -6.53 -29.38 15.67
N GLN A 43 -7.69 -29.25 16.33
CA GLN A 43 -8.03 -30.08 17.51
C GLN A 43 -8.10 -31.58 17.21
N GLU A 44 -8.25 -32.02 15.97
CA GLU A 44 -8.14 -33.42 15.58
C GLU A 44 -6.71 -33.97 15.73
N GLU A 45 -5.67 -33.10 15.75
CA GLU A 45 -4.26 -33.46 15.98
C GLU A 45 -3.73 -33.13 17.41
N GLY A 46 -4.50 -32.44 18.23
CA GLY A 46 -4.43 -32.50 19.70
C GLY A 46 -3.35 -31.73 20.42
N GLN A 47 -2.59 -30.77 19.82
CA GLN A 47 -1.46 -30.15 20.53
C GLN A 47 -1.33 -28.62 20.47
N ASN A 48 -2.17 -27.89 19.74
CA ASN A 48 -2.07 -26.43 19.64
C ASN A 48 -3.10 -25.71 20.50
N SER A 49 -2.74 -24.53 21.03
CA SER A 49 -3.62 -23.72 21.88
C SER A 49 -3.32 -22.24 21.73
N ARG A 50 -4.27 -21.40 22.14
CA ARG A 50 -4.07 -19.96 22.22
C ARG A 50 -2.88 -19.60 23.10
N ASN A 51 -2.05 -18.64 22.66
CA ASN A 51 -0.91 -18.12 23.40
C ASN A 51 -0.92 -16.59 23.49
N GLY A 52 -2.08 -16.03 23.87
CA GLY A 52 -2.24 -14.57 24.04
C GLY A 52 -2.24 -13.79 22.73
N TYR A 53 -1.69 -12.58 22.80
CA TYR A 53 -1.69 -11.60 21.71
C TYR A 53 -0.34 -10.91 21.63
N TYR A 54 -0.05 -10.30 20.49
CA TYR A 54 1.01 -9.31 20.34
C TYR A 54 0.47 -8.06 19.68
N GLN A 55 1.12 -6.93 19.90
CA GLN A 55 0.76 -5.67 19.26
C GLN A 55 1.64 -5.41 18.06
N ARG A 56 1.04 -4.81 17.03
CA ARG A 56 1.77 -4.37 15.83
C ARG A 56 1.20 -3.07 15.31
N ILE A 57 2.00 -2.40 14.52
CA ILE A 57 1.60 -1.22 13.76
C ILE A 57 1.06 -1.66 12.41
N LEU A 58 -0.06 -1.05 11.98
CA LEU A 58 -0.62 -1.21 10.65
C LEU A 58 -1.00 0.16 10.07
N ASP A 59 -0.40 0.53 8.95
CA ASP A 59 -0.77 1.72 8.18
C ASP A 59 -1.94 1.36 7.26
N THR A 60 -3.11 1.99 7.47
CA THR A 60 -4.33 1.78 6.70
C THR A 60 -4.71 3.04 5.93
N LYS A 61 -5.63 2.93 4.99
CA LYS A 61 -6.20 4.09 4.28
C LYS A 61 -6.97 5.06 5.19
N TYR A 62 -7.28 4.65 6.40
CA TYR A 62 -7.98 5.44 7.41
C TYR A 62 -7.03 6.01 8.48
N GLY A 63 -5.73 5.91 8.27
CA GLY A 63 -4.68 6.33 9.19
C GLY A 63 -3.91 5.16 9.79
N ARG A 64 -2.95 5.49 10.64
CA ARG A 64 -2.08 4.52 11.30
C ARG A 64 -2.74 3.98 12.56
N ILE A 65 -2.75 2.67 12.69
CA ILE A 65 -3.11 1.94 13.91
C ILE A 65 -1.80 1.52 14.59
N ASP A 66 -1.51 2.05 15.77
CA ASP A 66 -0.22 1.82 16.43
C ASP A 66 -0.21 0.56 17.29
N ASP A 67 -1.36 0.09 17.74
CA ASP A 67 -1.55 -0.94 18.75
C ASP A 67 -2.52 -2.04 18.32
N LEU A 68 -2.53 -2.41 17.03
CA LEU A 68 -3.36 -3.50 16.52
C LEU A 68 -3.02 -4.81 17.26
N THR A 69 -4.01 -5.36 17.91
CA THR A 69 -3.88 -6.57 18.73
C THR A 69 -4.09 -7.83 17.89
N VAL A 70 -3.02 -8.57 17.67
CA VAL A 70 -3.02 -9.79 16.84
C VAL A 70 -2.94 -11.04 17.72
N PRO A 71 -3.87 -11.99 17.58
CA PRO A 71 -3.80 -13.23 18.34
C PRO A 71 -2.68 -14.14 17.83
N ARG A 72 -2.15 -14.97 18.72
CA ARG A 72 -1.16 -15.99 18.40
C ARG A 72 -1.50 -17.33 19.07
N ASP A 73 -1.08 -18.39 18.42
CA ASP A 73 -1.11 -19.74 18.95
C ASP A 73 0.22 -20.10 19.64
N ARG A 74 0.28 -21.27 20.25
CA ARG A 74 1.46 -21.73 21.01
C ARG A 74 2.58 -22.20 20.09
N ASN A 75 2.25 -22.80 18.97
CA ASN A 75 3.21 -23.34 18.01
C ASN A 75 3.77 -22.27 17.07
N GLY A 76 3.04 -21.14 16.85
CA GLY A 76 3.40 -20.09 15.90
C GLY A 76 2.99 -20.39 14.46
N ASP A 77 2.06 -21.32 14.26
CA ASP A 77 1.58 -21.76 12.94
C ASP A 77 0.43 -20.89 12.42
N PHE A 78 -0.30 -20.23 13.33
CA PHE A 78 -1.40 -19.34 12.96
C PHE A 78 -0.90 -18.06 12.30
N HIS A 79 -1.40 -17.81 11.09
CA HIS A 79 -1.24 -16.55 10.37
C HIS A 79 -2.61 -16.05 9.89
N THR A 80 -2.93 -14.80 10.18
CA THR A 80 -4.18 -14.19 9.68
C THR A 80 -4.14 -14.07 8.16
N ALA A 81 -5.30 -14.24 7.51
CA ALA A 81 -5.45 -14.00 6.07
C ALA A 81 -5.55 -12.51 5.72
N LEU A 82 -5.78 -11.62 6.71
CA LEU A 82 -5.97 -10.20 6.48
C LEU A 82 -4.72 -9.48 5.99
N PHE A 83 -3.52 -9.97 6.34
CA PHE A 83 -2.24 -9.40 5.92
C PHE A 83 -1.11 -10.43 6.03
N ALA A 84 -0.11 -10.30 5.17
CA ALA A 84 1.06 -11.17 5.20
C ALA A 84 1.91 -10.97 6.47
N PRO A 85 2.66 -12.01 6.92
CA PRO A 85 3.65 -11.85 7.98
C PRO A 85 4.58 -10.66 7.69
N TYR A 86 4.85 -9.84 8.71
CA TYR A 86 5.70 -8.64 8.62
C TYR A 86 5.17 -7.50 7.72
N GLN A 87 4.02 -7.65 7.07
CA GLN A 87 3.39 -6.59 6.32
C GLN A 87 2.91 -5.49 7.29
N ARG A 88 3.53 -4.32 7.26
CA ARG A 88 3.16 -3.16 8.10
C ARG A 88 2.17 -2.22 7.42
N ARG A 89 1.81 -2.50 6.17
CA ARG A 89 1.04 -1.61 5.30
C ARG A 89 -0.06 -2.39 4.62
N ASP A 90 -1.21 -1.79 4.56
CA ASP A 90 -2.26 -2.24 3.67
C ASP A 90 -1.83 -1.89 2.22
N GLY A 91 -1.87 -2.84 1.30
CA GLY A 91 -1.34 -2.69 -0.08
C GLY A 91 -1.92 -1.50 -0.87
N TRP A 92 -3.04 -0.92 -0.41
CA TRP A 92 -3.67 0.25 -1.03
C TRP A 92 -2.73 1.46 -1.17
N LEU A 93 -1.85 1.68 -0.19
CA LEU A 93 -0.93 2.82 -0.20
C LEU A 93 0.17 2.64 -1.25
N GLU A 94 0.67 1.42 -1.41
CA GLU A 94 1.62 1.09 -2.48
C GLU A 94 0.95 1.28 -3.84
N GLU A 95 -0.27 0.83 -4.02
CA GLU A 95 -1.06 1.03 -5.24
C GLU A 95 -1.31 2.52 -5.52
N ALA A 96 -1.66 3.32 -4.51
CA ALA A 96 -1.82 4.76 -4.65
C ALA A 96 -0.51 5.45 -5.05
N ILE A 97 0.62 5.04 -4.48
CA ILE A 97 1.95 5.55 -4.84
C ILE A 97 2.28 5.23 -6.30
N LEU A 98 2.03 3.99 -6.73
CA LEU A 98 2.24 3.55 -8.11
C LEU A 98 1.39 4.36 -9.08
N ASN A 99 0.11 4.54 -8.79
CA ASN A 99 -0.80 5.36 -9.59
C ASN A 99 -0.35 6.82 -9.69
N LEU A 100 0.06 7.45 -8.59
CA LEU A 100 0.58 8.82 -8.59
C LEU A 100 1.85 8.93 -9.43
N TYR A 101 2.75 7.96 -9.32
CA TYR A 101 4.01 7.94 -10.09
C TYR A 101 3.77 7.76 -11.59
N GLN A 102 2.88 6.85 -11.99
CA GLN A 102 2.46 6.65 -13.39
C GLN A 102 1.82 7.91 -14.00
N ASN A 103 1.14 8.71 -13.17
CA ASN A 103 0.59 10.02 -13.58
C ASN A 103 1.61 11.17 -13.54
N GLY A 104 2.91 10.87 -13.42
CA GLY A 104 4.00 11.86 -13.54
C GLY A 104 4.33 12.63 -12.26
N VAL A 105 3.78 12.24 -11.10
CA VAL A 105 4.11 12.86 -9.81
C VAL A 105 5.50 12.38 -9.36
N SER A 106 6.40 13.30 -9.04
CA SER A 106 7.76 12.93 -8.61
C SER A 106 7.77 12.20 -7.26
N THR A 107 8.72 11.27 -7.06
CA THR A 107 8.89 10.50 -5.82
C THR A 107 8.99 11.40 -4.57
N ARG A 108 9.60 12.60 -4.70
CA ARG A 108 9.68 13.59 -3.63
C ARG A 108 8.32 14.18 -3.26
N GLN A 109 7.47 14.46 -4.24
CA GLN A 109 6.11 14.98 -4.03
C GLN A 109 5.22 13.90 -3.43
N ILE A 110 5.32 12.67 -3.91
CA ILE A 110 4.61 11.51 -3.35
C ILE A 110 5.01 11.31 -1.89
N GLY A 111 6.31 11.33 -1.56
CA GLY A 111 6.78 11.21 -0.18
C GLY A 111 6.20 12.29 0.75
N LYS A 112 6.13 13.55 0.30
CA LYS A 112 5.50 14.64 1.06
C LYS A 112 3.99 14.45 1.23
N PHE A 113 3.31 13.93 0.21
CA PHE A 113 1.88 13.62 0.27
C PHE A 113 1.60 12.53 1.30
N VAL A 114 2.31 11.41 1.22
CA VAL A 114 2.19 10.29 2.16
C VAL A 114 2.51 10.72 3.60
N GLN A 115 3.53 11.56 3.77
CA GLN A 115 3.89 12.09 5.10
C GLN A 115 2.75 12.90 5.75
N ARG A 116 1.99 13.64 4.96
CA ARG A 116 0.82 14.38 5.46
C ARG A 116 -0.35 13.46 5.82
N MET A 117 -0.54 12.37 5.04
CA MET A 117 -1.62 11.40 5.29
C MET A 117 -1.37 10.52 6.52
N LEU A 118 -0.12 10.28 6.88
CA LEU A 118 0.28 9.40 7.97
C LEU A 118 0.84 10.17 9.18
N ASP A 119 0.33 11.37 9.45
CA ASP A 119 0.67 12.20 10.63
C ASP A 119 2.17 12.34 10.90
N GLY A 120 2.95 12.59 9.85
CA GLY A 120 4.40 12.77 9.95
C GLY A 120 5.22 11.47 9.85
N ASN A 121 4.61 10.30 9.90
CA ASN A 121 5.26 9.00 9.70
C ASN A 121 5.35 8.62 8.22
N GLY A 122 5.88 9.53 7.41
CA GLY A 122 5.87 9.40 5.96
C GLY A 122 6.97 8.51 5.40
N TYR A 123 6.81 8.22 4.14
CA TYR A 123 7.79 7.52 3.32
C TYR A 123 8.87 8.50 2.86
N SER A 124 10.13 8.09 3.01
CA SER A 124 11.23 8.82 2.38
C SER A 124 11.12 8.72 0.84
N ALA A 125 11.74 9.66 0.12
CA ALA A 125 11.83 9.56 -1.34
C ALA A 125 12.48 8.25 -1.81
N ALA A 126 13.43 7.70 -1.02
CA ALA A 126 14.02 6.40 -1.26
C ALA A 126 13.02 5.25 -1.11
N THR A 127 12.17 5.29 -0.08
CA THR A 127 11.10 4.29 0.10
C THR A 127 10.11 4.32 -1.06
N VAL A 128 9.71 5.53 -1.50
CA VAL A 128 8.84 5.68 -2.68
C VAL A 128 9.53 5.14 -3.94
N SER A 129 10.82 5.42 -4.12
CA SER A 129 11.60 4.89 -5.25
C SER A 129 11.65 3.36 -5.26
N ASN A 130 11.83 2.73 -4.09
CA ASN A 130 11.83 1.27 -4.00
C ASN A 130 10.46 0.65 -4.32
N ILE A 131 9.37 1.34 -3.95
CA ILE A 131 8.01 0.89 -4.31
C ILE A 131 7.80 1.01 -5.82
N THR A 132 8.24 2.12 -6.41
CA THR A 132 8.09 2.37 -7.85
C THR A 132 9.04 1.54 -8.71
N GLU A 133 10.07 0.91 -8.13
CA GLU A 133 10.96 -0.02 -8.83
C GLU A 133 10.20 -1.24 -9.40
N LYS A 134 9.13 -1.66 -8.72
CA LYS A 134 8.26 -2.75 -9.22
C LYS A 134 7.68 -2.45 -10.61
N ILE A 135 7.37 -1.19 -10.91
CA ILE A 135 6.89 -0.79 -12.25
C ILE A 135 7.94 -1.04 -13.33
N ARG A 136 9.21 -1.03 -12.99
CA ARG A 136 10.27 -1.26 -13.96
C ARG A 136 10.23 -2.69 -14.50
N GLU A 137 9.93 -3.67 -13.65
CA GLU A 137 9.76 -5.06 -14.06
C GLU A 137 8.57 -5.19 -15.04
N ASP A 138 7.44 -4.58 -14.71
CA ASP A 138 6.26 -4.56 -15.59
C ASP A 138 6.54 -3.87 -16.93
N ILE A 139 7.33 -2.78 -16.92
CA ILE A 139 7.74 -2.07 -18.12
C ILE A 139 8.69 -2.94 -18.95
N ASP A 140 9.64 -3.61 -18.32
CA ASP A 140 10.59 -4.47 -19.00
C ASP A 140 9.87 -5.68 -19.63
N GLU A 141 8.91 -6.28 -18.95
CA GLU A 141 8.05 -7.34 -19.51
C GLU A 141 7.23 -6.80 -20.69
N TRP A 142 6.62 -5.63 -20.54
CA TRP A 142 5.84 -4.99 -21.60
C TRP A 142 6.69 -4.66 -22.83
N GLN A 143 7.91 -4.18 -22.64
CA GLN A 143 8.84 -3.84 -23.73
C GLN A 143 9.32 -5.09 -24.48
N ASN A 144 9.51 -6.20 -23.78
CA ASN A 144 10.00 -7.44 -24.35
C ASN A 144 8.88 -8.42 -24.75
N ARG A 145 7.60 -8.01 -24.63
CA ARG A 145 6.50 -8.88 -25.03
C ARG A 145 6.55 -9.21 -26.51
N PRO A 146 6.17 -10.41 -26.92
CA PRO A 146 6.02 -10.74 -28.33
C PRO A 146 4.94 -9.83 -28.95
N LEU A 147 5.25 -9.27 -30.11
CA LEU A 147 4.29 -8.50 -30.90
C LEU A 147 3.44 -9.47 -31.72
N GLU A 148 2.22 -9.05 -32.03
CA GLU A 148 1.37 -9.82 -32.95
C GLU A 148 1.96 -9.81 -34.37
N SER A 149 1.68 -10.87 -35.15
CA SER A 149 2.24 -11.03 -36.50
C SER A 149 1.62 -10.07 -37.52
N ASP A 150 0.39 -9.62 -37.27
CA ASP A 150 -0.40 -8.87 -38.23
C ASP A 150 -1.07 -7.65 -37.55
N TYR A 151 -0.86 -6.48 -38.11
CA TYR A 151 -1.50 -5.24 -37.69
C TYR A 151 -2.26 -4.62 -38.86
N LEU A 152 -3.49 -4.16 -38.61
CA LEU A 152 -4.31 -3.48 -39.63
C LEU A 152 -3.74 -2.10 -40.02
N ALA A 153 -3.17 -1.39 -39.03
CA ALA A 153 -2.56 -0.08 -39.19
C ALA A 153 -1.48 0.12 -38.13
N LEU A 154 -0.43 0.90 -38.47
CA LEU A 154 0.60 1.31 -37.52
C LEU A 154 0.64 2.84 -37.46
N TYR A 155 0.56 3.39 -36.26
CA TYR A 155 0.72 4.82 -36.01
C TYR A 155 2.09 5.05 -35.39
N LEU A 156 2.89 5.91 -36.00
CA LEU A 156 4.20 6.30 -35.48
C LEU A 156 4.15 7.75 -35.01
N ASP A 157 4.61 7.98 -33.78
CA ASP A 157 4.83 9.32 -33.23
C ASP A 157 6.24 9.43 -32.68
N GLY A 158 6.85 10.62 -32.81
CA GLY A 158 8.21 10.90 -32.38
C GLY A 158 8.26 12.06 -31.38
N LEU A 159 8.68 11.77 -30.15
CA LEU A 159 8.86 12.75 -29.10
C LEU A 159 10.35 13.00 -28.84
N TYR A 160 10.73 14.27 -28.69
CA TYR A 160 12.10 14.67 -28.37
C TYR A 160 12.23 15.06 -26.91
N PHE A 161 13.13 14.40 -26.19
CA PHE A 161 13.44 14.71 -24.80
C PHE A 161 14.87 15.17 -24.64
N SER A 162 15.10 16.10 -23.72
CA SER A 162 16.46 16.46 -23.30
C SER A 162 16.93 15.48 -22.22
N VAL A 163 17.86 14.61 -22.57
CA VAL A 163 18.41 13.60 -21.66
C VAL A 163 19.80 14.01 -21.22
N ARG A 164 20.09 13.91 -19.93
CA ARG A 164 21.41 14.21 -19.37
C ARG A 164 22.18 12.93 -19.08
N ARG A 165 23.13 12.60 -19.96
CA ARG A 165 24.10 11.51 -19.79
C ARG A 165 25.52 12.07 -19.87
N GLY A 166 25.88 12.98 -18.92
CA GLY A 166 27.11 13.76 -19.00
C GLY A 166 26.85 15.15 -19.55
N THR A 167 26.57 15.28 -20.84
CA THR A 167 26.03 16.47 -21.53
C THR A 167 24.51 16.37 -21.68
N VAL A 168 23.84 17.49 -21.92
CA VAL A 168 22.41 17.51 -22.24
C VAL A 168 22.22 17.41 -23.74
N GLU A 169 21.70 16.29 -24.22
CA GLU A 169 21.43 16.02 -25.63
C GLU A 169 19.94 15.76 -25.83
N LYS A 170 19.45 16.07 -27.06
CA LYS A 170 18.08 15.73 -27.43
C LYS A 170 18.06 14.32 -28.00
N GLU A 171 17.33 13.43 -27.36
CA GLU A 171 17.08 12.08 -27.86
C GLU A 171 15.64 11.96 -28.35
N ALA A 172 15.44 11.23 -29.43
CA ALA A 172 14.13 10.93 -29.98
C ALA A 172 13.64 9.60 -29.41
N ILE A 173 12.39 9.58 -28.93
CA ILE A 173 11.66 8.36 -28.57
C ILE A 173 10.55 8.20 -29.60
N TYR A 174 10.51 7.06 -30.25
CA TYR A 174 9.46 6.72 -31.19
C TYR A 174 8.44 5.82 -30.49
N ILE A 175 7.17 6.21 -30.56
CA ILE A 175 6.04 5.44 -30.07
C ILE A 175 5.35 4.86 -31.29
N VAL A 176 5.12 3.55 -31.25
CA VAL A 176 4.40 2.82 -32.30
C VAL A 176 3.15 2.21 -31.67
N LEU A 177 1.99 2.49 -32.25
CA LEU A 177 0.71 1.91 -31.91
C LEU A 177 0.21 1.11 -33.11
N GLY A 178 -0.20 -0.12 -32.87
CA GLY A 178 -0.75 -1.04 -33.86
C GLY A 178 -2.11 -1.59 -33.48
#